data_2c4864670435df11faeb59c0b6486f4d
#
_entry.id   2c4864670435df11faeb59c0b6486f4d
#
_cell.length_a   1.000
_cell.length_b   1.000
_cell.length_c   1.000
_cell.angle_alpha   90.00
_cell.angle_beta   90.00
_cell.angle_gamma   90.00
#
_symmetry.space_group_name_H-M   'P 1'
#
loop_
_entity.id
_entity.type
_entity.pdbx_description
1 polymer ?
#
loop_
_entity_poly.entity_id
_entity_poly.type
_entity_poly.pdbx_seq_one_letter_code
_entity_poly.pdbx_strand_id
1 'polypeptide(L)'
;MPINRSDIRRGVLESLLAIAPEVDTQALDDARLLRDQVDLDSMDWLNVLLGLHRRFGIDIPETDYARLATLQQIVDYVAERAR
;
A
#
# COMPACT_ATOMS: atom_id res chain seq x y z
N MET A 1 5.81 16.55 12.94
CA MET A 1 5.79 15.29 13.69
C MET A 1 6.04 14.11 12.77
N PRO A 2 6.97 13.22 13.11
CA PRO A 2 7.16 12.06 12.27
C PRO A 2 5.94 11.15 12.35
N ILE A 3 5.53 10.64 11.19
CA ILE A 3 4.45 9.68 11.09
C ILE A 3 4.97 8.32 11.54
N ASN A 4 4.24 7.60 12.38
CA ASN A 4 4.71 6.29 12.86
C ASN A 4 4.25 5.16 11.93
N ARG A 5 4.93 4.00 12.01
CA ARG A 5 4.66 2.89 11.12
C ARG A 5 3.25 2.32 11.25
N SER A 6 2.69 2.35 12.44
CA SER A 6 1.31 1.87 12.65
C SER A 6 0.30 2.72 11.89
N ASP A 7 0.50 4.03 11.88
CA ASP A 7 -0.37 4.94 11.15
C ASP A 7 -0.17 4.78 9.65
N ILE A 8 1.07 4.58 9.20
CA ILE A 8 1.36 4.32 7.79
C ILE A 8 0.66 3.03 7.34
N ARG A 9 0.82 1.96 8.11
CA ARG A 9 0.20 0.67 7.80
C ARG A 9 -1.32 0.82 7.71
N ARG A 10 -1.92 1.52 8.65
CA ARG A 10 -3.36 1.77 8.64
C ARG A 10 -3.78 2.52 7.37
N GLY A 11 -3.05 3.57 6.99
CA GLY A 11 -3.33 4.32 5.79
C GLY A 11 -3.20 3.51 4.51
N VAL A 12 -2.19 2.62 4.45
CA VAL A 12 -2.01 1.70 3.33
C VAL A 12 -3.20 0.74 3.24
N LEU A 13 -3.61 0.17 4.37
CA LEU A 13 -4.75 -0.74 4.40
C LEU A 13 -6.05 -0.04 4.01
N GLU A 14 -6.25 1.19 4.47
CA GLU A 14 -7.42 1.97 4.07
C GLU A 14 -7.44 2.26 2.57
N SER A 15 -6.28 2.54 1.98
CA SER A 15 -6.16 2.73 0.53
C SER A 15 -6.50 1.45 -0.23
N LEU A 16 -6.08 0.31 0.30
CA LEU A 16 -6.42 -0.99 -0.28
C LEU A 16 -7.92 -1.26 -0.17
N LEU A 17 -8.51 -1.01 1.00
CA LEU A 17 -9.93 -1.24 1.23
C LEU A 17 -10.83 -0.33 0.40
N ALA A 18 -10.36 0.86 0.04
CA ALA A 18 -11.11 1.76 -0.83
C ALA A 18 -11.32 1.15 -2.23
N ILE A 19 -10.41 0.29 -2.65
CA ILE A 19 -10.47 -0.37 -3.96
C ILE A 19 -11.06 -1.78 -3.84
N ALA A 20 -10.73 -2.50 -2.77
CA ALA A 20 -11.17 -3.88 -2.53
C ALA A 20 -11.77 -4.01 -1.12
N PRO A 21 -13.01 -3.54 -0.91
CA PRO A 21 -13.60 -3.48 0.43
C PRO A 21 -13.86 -4.85 1.06
N GLU A 22 -13.84 -5.92 0.25
CA GLU A 22 -14.06 -7.30 0.73
C GLU A 22 -12.81 -7.91 1.39
N VAL A 23 -11.67 -7.23 1.33
CA VAL A 23 -10.42 -7.76 1.88
C VAL A 23 -10.49 -7.81 3.40
N ASP A 24 -10.12 -8.97 3.97
CA ASP A 24 -9.91 -9.10 5.42
C ASP A 24 -8.48 -8.71 5.75
N THR A 25 -8.29 -7.50 6.24
CA THR A 25 -6.96 -6.97 6.53
C THR A 25 -6.25 -7.70 7.66
N GLN A 26 -7.00 -8.40 8.53
CA GLN A 26 -6.41 -9.17 9.62
C GLN A 26 -5.82 -10.49 9.14
N ALA A 27 -6.28 -10.97 7.99
CA ALA A 27 -5.81 -12.22 7.40
C ALA A 27 -4.62 -12.01 6.46
N LEU A 28 -4.20 -10.77 6.20
CA LEU A 28 -3.10 -10.48 5.30
C LEU A 28 -1.75 -10.78 5.96
N ASP A 29 -0.89 -11.46 5.20
CA ASP A 29 0.49 -11.70 5.60
C ASP A 29 1.36 -10.60 4.98
N ASP A 30 2.02 -9.81 5.83
CA ASP A 30 2.82 -8.66 5.40
C ASP A 30 4.00 -9.06 4.53
N ALA A 31 4.49 -10.29 4.64
CA ALA A 31 5.67 -10.77 3.91
C ALA A 31 5.33 -11.46 2.59
N ARG A 32 4.06 -11.76 2.33
CA ARG A 32 3.64 -12.43 1.09
C ARG A 32 3.19 -11.41 0.06
N LEU A 33 3.27 -11.80 -1.22
CA LEU A 33 2.80 -10.95 -2.31
C LEU A 33 1.32 -10.61 -2.13
N LEU A 34 0.99 -9.33 -2.20
CA LEU A 34 -0.40 -8.89 -2.10
C LEU A 34 -1.26 -9.46 -3.22
N ARG A 35 -0.69 -9.62 -4.42
CA ARG A 35 -1.39 -10.19 -5.57
C ARG A 35 -1.87 -11.62 -5.33
N ASP A 36 -1.15 -12.36 -4.48
CA ASP A 36 -1.53 -13.74 -4.15
C ASP A 36 -2.59 -13.80 -3.07
N GLN A 37 -2.79 -12.72 -2.35
CA GLN A 37 -3.73 -12.65 -1.21
C GLN A 37 -5.00 -11.89 -1.54
N VAL A 38 -4.94 -10.98 -2.51
CA VAL A 38 -6.03 -10.08 -2.87
C VAL A 38 -6.21 -10.12 -4.39
N ASP A 39 -7.43 -10.27 -4.83
CA ASP A 39 -7.75 -10.31 -6.26
C ASP A 39 -7.82 -8.87 -6.80
N LEU A 40 -6.68 -8.37 -7.27
CA LEU A 40 -6.55 -7.04 -7.84
C LEU A 40 -6.02 -7.16 -9.26
N ASP A 41 -6.71 -6.54 -10.22
CA ASP A 41 -6.17 -6.40 -11.57
C ASP A 41 -5.22 -5.20 -11.66
N SER A 42 -4.63 -4.98 -12.84
CA SER A 42 -3.66 -3.90 -13.04
C SER A 42 -4.24 -2.52 -12.75
N MET A 43 -5.50 -2.30 -13.12
CA MET A 43 -6.16 -1.01 -12.90
C MET A 43 -6.42 -0.78 -11.41
N ASP A 44 -6.85 -1.82 -10.71
CA ASP A 44 -7.09 -1.74 -9.27
C ASP A 44 -5.78 -1.44 -8.54
N TRP A 45 -4.69 -2.11 -8.95
CA TRP A 45 -3.39 -1.88 -8.36
C TRP A 45 -2.92 -0.44 -8.54
N LEU A 46 -3.06 0.10 -9.75
CA LEU A 46 -2.75 1.50 -10.02
C LEU A 46 -3.55 2.43 -9.13
N ASN A 47 -4.83 2.15 -8.93
CA ASN A 47 -5.69 2.97 -8.08
C ASN A 47 -5.26 2.93 -6.62
N VAL A 48 -4.77 1.79 -6.13
CA VAL A 48 -4.19 1.68 -4.79
C VAL A 48 -2.98 2.60 -4.69
N LEU A 49 -2.07 2.55 -5.66
CA LEU A 49 -0.87 3.39 -5.66
C LEU A 49 -1.20 4.88 -5.74
N LEU A 50 -2.20 5.25 -6.53
CA LEU A 50 -2.68 6.64 -6.59
C LEU A 50 -3.25 7.08 -5.24
N GLY A 51 -3.95 6.19 -4.56
CA GLY A 51 -4.46 6.46 -3.22
C GLY A 51 -3.35 6.73 -2.22
N LEU A 52 -2.26 5.97 -2.30
CA LEU A 52 -1.08 6.19 -1.47
C LEU A 52 -0.43 7.53 -1.76
N HIS A 53 -0.28 7.87 -3.05
CA HIS A 53 0.27 9.16 -3.46
C HIS A 53 -0.53 10.32 -2.85
N ARG A 54 -1.84 10.25 -2.93
CA ARG A 54 -2.72 11.31 -2.42
C ARG A 54 -2.72 11.38 -0.90
N ARG A 55 -2.80 10.22 -0.25
CA ARG A 55 -2.93 10.14 1.21
C ARG A 55 -1.67 10.61 1.91
N PHE A 56 -0.51 10.21 1.41
CA PHE A 56 0.78 10.46 2.07
C PHE A 56 1.56 11.61 1.43
N GLY A 57 1.09 12.15 0.30
CA GLY A 57 1.77 13.24 -0.38
C GLY A 57 3.15 12.85 -0.90
N ILE A 58 3.32 11.61 -1.32
CA ILE A 58 4.59 11.08 -1.83
C ILE A 58 4.50 10.80 -3.32
N ASP A 59 5.64 10.91 -4.01
CA ASP A 59 5.75 10.52 -5.41
C ASP A 59 6.13 9.05 -5.52
N ILE A 60 5.42 8.31 -6.38
CA ILE A 60 5.70 6.91 -6.63
C ILE A 60 5.96 6.76 -8.13
N PRO A 61 7.23 6.87 -8.56
CA PRO A 61 7.54 6.69 -9.99
C PRO A 61 7.31 5.25 -10.43
N GLU A 62 6.94 5.10 -11.69
CA GLU A 62 6.63 3.79 -12.25
C GLU A 62 7.79 2.80 -12.09
N THR A 63 9.02 3.30 -12.14
CA THR A 63 10.21 2.47 -11.96
C THR A 63 10.27 1.81 -10.59
N ASP A 64 9.54 2.32 -9.59
CA ASP A 64 9.52 1.77 -8.24
C ASP A 64 8.38 0.77 -8.02
N TYR A 65 7.49 0.58 -8.98
CA TYR A 65 6.30 -0.27 -8.79
C TYR A 65 6.66 -1.71 -8.43
N ALA A 66 7.74 -2.24 -8.99
CA ALA A 66 8.18 -3.60 -8.71
C ALA A 66 8.63 -3.81 -7.26
N ARG A 67 8.95 -2.73 -6.55
CA ARG A 67 9.37 -2.76 -5.15
C ARG A 67 8.19 -2.72 -4.19
N LEU A 68 6.97 -2.64 -4.70
CA LEU A 68 5.75 -2.46 -3.90
C LEU A 68 4.88 -3.71 -4.00
N ALA A 69 5.48 -4.88 -3.80
CA ALA A 69 4.81 -6.16 -4.01
C ALA A 69 4.17 -6.73 -2.75
N THR A 70 4.75 -6.46 -1.58
CA THR A 70 4.23 -6.93 -0.29
C THR A 70 3.77 -5.75 0.55
N LEU A 71 2.91 -6.00 1.52
CA LEU A 71 2.47 -4.96 2.44
C LEU A 71 3.65 -4.33 3.19
N GLN A 72 4.60 -5.16 3.62
CA GLN A 72 5.80 -4.68 4.31
C GLN A 72 6.62 -3.75 3.42
N GLN A 73 6.81 -4.10 2.16
CA GLN A 73 7.54 -3.26 1.21
C GLN A 73 6.84 -1.92 1.01
N ILE A 74 5.52 -1.91 0.92
CA ILE A 74 4.75 -0.69 0.76
C ILE A 74 4.90 0.20 2.00
N VAL A 75 4.77 -0.37 3.18
CA VAL A 75 4.91 0.39 4.43
C VAL A 75 6.33 0.97 4.54
N ASP A 76 7.36 0.18 4.23
CA ASP A 76 8.74 0.64 4.26
C ASP A 76 8.97 1.78 3.27
N TYR A 77 8.43 1.65 2.07
CA TYR A 77 8.56 2.67 1.03
C TYR A 77 7.94 3.99 1.47
N VAL A 78 6.72 3.93 1.99
CA VAL A 78 6.02 5.13 2.49
C VAL A 78 6.78 5.73 3.67
N ALA A 79 7.26 4.90 4.59
CA ALA A 79 7.99 5.37 5.77
C ALA A 79 9.26 6.14 5.41
N GLU A 80 9.94 5.73 4.33
CA GLU A 80 11.15 6.42 3.86
C GLU A 80 10.83 7.80 3.29
N ARG A 81 9.67 7.98 2.69
CA ARG A 81 9.33 9.19 1.92
C ARG A 81 8.36 10.12 2.61
N ALA A 82 7.47 9.61 3.43
CA ALA A 82 6.48 10.41 4.15
C ALA A 82 7.13 10.98 5.42
N ARG A 83 7.17 12.28 5.50
CA ARG A 83 7.76 12.97 6.65
C ARG A 83 6.87 14.08 7.14
#